data_6159c462aade32a378f5cdee1daf25c6
#
_entry.id   6159c462aade32a378f5cdee1daf25c6
#
_cell.length_a   1.000
_cell.length_b   1.000
_cell.length_c   1.000
_cell.angle_alpha   90.00
_cell.angle_beta   90.00
_cell.angle_gamma   90.00
#
_symmetry.space_group_name_H-M   'P 1'
#
loop_
_entity.id
_entity.type
_entity.pdbx_description
1 polymer ?
#
loop_
_entity_poly.entity_id
_entity_poly.type
_entity_poly.pdbx_seq_one_letter_code
_entity_poly.pdbx_strand_id
1 'polypeptide(L)'
;ITAENVAEQWGITREQLDEFAVISQNRAEAAIKAGKFKDEIVPVEVPQRKGDPIIFDTDEFPKFGTTMEKVAKLKPAFKKDGIVTAANASGINDAGAAVVVMSKDKADELGIKPLCTIKSYASAGVDPSIMGVGPVPATKKALAKAGLKIEDMDLVEANEAFAAQSL
;
A
#
# COMPACT_ATOMS: atom_id res chain seq x y z
N ILE A 1 -1.99 -6.75 16.15
CA ILE A 1 -2.11 -6.03 17.45
C ILE A 1 -1.66 -4.57 17.31
N THR A 2 -0.53 -4.28 16.66
CA THR A 2 -0.02 -2.89 16.57
C THR A 2 -1.01 -1.92 15.92
N ALA A 3 -1.79 -2.35 14.95
CA ALA A 3 -2.85 -1.54 14.34
C ALA A 3 -4.01 -1.23 15.30
N GLU A 4 -4.34 -2.19 16.17
CA GLU A 4 -5.31 -1.97 17.27
C GLU A 4 -4.78 -0.90 18.23
N ASN A 5 -3.48 -0.97 18.59
CA ASN A 5 -2.85 0.01 19.48
C ASN A 5 -2.83 1.41 18.85
N VAL A 6 -2.55 1.51 17.55
CA VAL A 6 -2.61 2.78 16.82
C VAL A 6 -4.03 3.34 16.88
N ALA A 7 -5.03 2.54 16.55
CA ALA A 7 -6.42 2.98 16.58
C ALA A 7 -6.85 3.45 17.98
N GLU A 8 -6.48 2.72 19.03
CA GLU A 8 -6.75 3.07 20.43
C GLU A 8 -6.08 4.39 20.81
N GLN A 9 -4.79 4.55 20.48
CA GLN A 9 -4.01 5.74 20.84
C GLN A 9 -4.53 7.02 20.19
N TRP A 10 -5.01 6.95 18.96
CA TRP A 10 -5.54 8.11 18.22
C TRP A 10 -7.07 8.20 18.21
N GLY A 11 -7.76 7.32 18.92
CA GLY A 11 -9.21 7.34 19.03
C GLY A 11 -9.94 7.03 17.72
N ILE A 12 -9.32 6.24 16.84
CA ILE A 12 -9.89 5.85 15.55
C ILE A 12 -10.94 4.77 15.76
N THR A 13 -12.11 4.93 15.18
CA THR A 13 -13.23 4.00 15.36
C THR A 13 -13.26 2.91 14.30
N ARG A 14 -13.96 1.81 14.57
CA ARG A 14 -14.22 0.73 13.60
C ARG A 14 -14.87 1.26 12.32
N GLU A 15 -15.82 2.18 12.46
CA GLU A 15 -16.53 2.75 11.32
C GLU A 15 -15.58 3.53 10.39
N GLN A 16 -14.69 4.33 10.96
CA GLN A 16 -13.67 5.06 10.19
C GLN A 16 -12.72 4.10 9.44
N LEU A 17 -12.30 3.00 10.09
CA LEU A 17 -11.47 1.98 9.43
C LEU A 17 -12.20 1.31 8.26
N ASP A 18 -13.46 0.97 8.47
CA ASP A 18 -14.28 0.31 7.45
C ASP A 18 -14.61 1.26 6.29
N GLU A 19 -14.88 2.54 6.56
CA GLU A 19 -15.08 3.57 5.54
C GLU A 19 -13.84 3.75 4.67
N PHE A 20 -12.66 3.85 5.29
CA PHE A 20 -11.39 3.91 4.58
C PHE A 20 -11.20 2.70 3.65
N ALA A 21 -11.45 1.51 4.17
CA ALA A 21 -11.33 0.27 3.39
C ALA A 21 -12.30 0.23 2.20
N VAL A 22 -13.55 0.65 2.39
CA VAL A 22 -14.56 0.72 1.31
C VAL A 22 -14.13 1.72 0.24
N ILE A 23 -13.65 2.89 0.63
CA ILE A 23 -13.15 3.90 -0.31
C ILE A 23 -11.97 3.35 -1.12
N SER A 24 -11.00 2.71 -0.47
CA SER A 24 -9.83 2.11 -1.13
C SER A 24 -10.23 1.05 -2.14
N GLN A 25 -11.09 0.09 -1.74
CA GLN A 25 -11.58 -0.97 -2.63
C GLN A 25 -12.36 -0.40 -3.83
N ASN A 26 -13.22 0.57 -3.61
CA ASN A 26 -14.02 1.18 -4.71
C ASN A 26 -13.14 1.98 -5.68
N ARG A 27 -12.09 2.65 -5.18
CA ARG A 27 -11.09 3.32 -6.04
C ARG A 27 -10.30 2.33 -6.87
N ALA A 28 -9.86 1.21 -6.27
CA ALA A 28 -9.17 0.14 -6.98
C ALA A 28 -10.06 -0.47 -8.08
N GLU A 29 -11.32 -0.79 -7.75
CA GLU A 29 -12.30 -1.30 -8.72
C GLU A 29 -12.50 -0.33 -9.89
N ALA A 30 -12.68 0.95 -9.62
CA ALA A 30 -12.84 1.97 -10.65
C ALA A 30 -11.60 2.10 -11.55
N ALA A 31 -10.39 2.07 -10.97
CA ALA A 31 -9.13 2.13 -11.70
C ALA A 31 -8.93 0.91 -12.60
N ILE A 32 -9.22 -0.30 -12.10
CA ILE A 32 -9.13 -1.54 -12.86
C ILE A 32 -10.13 -1.53 -14.04
N LYS A 33 -11.39 -1.17 -13.77
CA LYS A 33 -12.41 -1.06 -14.83
C LYS A 33 -12.08 -0.02 -15.90
N ALA A 34 -11.42 1.06 -15.51
CA ALA A 34 -10.92 2.08 -16.43
C ALA A 34 -9.64 1.67 -17.18
N GLY A 35 -9.09 0.47 -16.92
CA GLY A 35 -7.89 -0.05 -17.57
C GLY A 35 -6.60 0.68 -17.22
N LYS A 36 -6.55 1.36 -16.07
CA LYS A 36 -5.40 2.18 -15.67
C LYS A 36 -4.11 1.40 -15.44
N PHE A 37 -4.19 0.09 -15.21
CA PHE A 37 -3.04 -0.79 -14.96
C PHE A 37 -2.64 -1.63 -16.17
N LYS A 38 -3.34 -1.50 -17.32
CA LYS A 38 -3.10 -2.34 -18.51
C LYS A 38 -1.66 -2.31 -19.01
N ASP A 39 -1.05 -1.14 -19.01
CA ASP A 39 0.30 -0.95 -19.53
C ASP A 39 1.39 -1.47 -18.57
N GLU A 40 1.04 -1.77 -17.33
CA GLU A 40 1.93 -2.26 -16.28
C GLU A 40 1.85 -3.79 -16.13
N ILE A 41 0.74 -4.40 -16.57
CA ILE A 41 0.50 -5.83 -16.41
C ILE A 41 1.18 -6.61 -17.52
N VAL A 42 2.03 -7.56 -17.14
CA VAL A 42 2.60 -8.57 -18.02
C VAL A 42 1.84 -9.89 -17.81
N PRO A 43 1.06 -10.38 -18.79
CA PRO A 43 0.34 -11.63 -18.64
C PRO A 43 1.28 -12.82 -18.42
N VAL A 44 0.91 -13.73 -17.52
CA VAL A 44 1.66 -14.95 -17.22
C VAL A 44 0.83 -16.16 -17.63
N GLU A 45 1.41 -17.03 -18.44
CA GLU A 45 0.81 -18.31 -18.79
C GLU A 45 1.00 -19.33 -17.66
N VAL A 46 -0.10 -19.78 -17.06
CA VAL A 46 -0.09 -20.78 -15.99
C VAL A 46 -0.47 -22.15 -16.59
N PRO A 47 0.51 -23.08 -16.71
CA PRO A 47 0.25 -24.41 -17.27
C PRO A 47 -0.80 -25.15 -16.48
N GLN A 48 -1.70 -25.84 -17.18
CA GLN A 48 -2.70 -26.71 -16.59
C GLN A 48 -2.34 -28.18 -16.78
N ARG A 49 -2.83 -29.04 -15.88
CA ARG A 49 -2.63 -30.51 -16.02
C ARG A 49 -3.34 -31.07 -17.27
N LYS A 50 -4.44 -30.43 -17.69
CA LYS A 50 -5.23 -30.78 -18.88
C LYS A 50 -5.77 -29.48 -19.48
N GLY A 51 -5.78 -29.38 -20.82
CA GLY A 51 -6.27 -28.22 -21.54
C GLY A 51 -5.19 -27.15 -21.74
N ASP A 52 -5.62 -25.98 -22.22
CA ASP A 52 -4.76 -24.85 -22.50
C ASP A 52 -4.29 -24.13 -21.22
N PRO A 53 -3.16 -23.43 -21.25
CA PRO A 53 -2.74 -22.60 -20.14
C PRO A 53 -3.78 -21.52 -19.79
N ILE A 54 -3.87 -21.18 -18.53
CA ILE A 54 -4.66 -20.01 -18.10
C ILE A 54 -3.75 -18.79 -18.20
N ILE A 55 -4.22 -17.75 -18.87
CA ILE A 55 -3.56 -16.45 -18.90
C ILE A 55 -3.91 -15.70 -17.61
N PHE A 56 -2.92 -15.49 -16.76
CA PHE A 56 -3.07 -14.73 -15.53
C PHE A 56 -2.62 -13.27 -15.75
N ASP A 57 -3.58 -12.38 -15.86
CA ASP A 57 -3.40 -10.98 -16.22
C ASP A 57 -4.25 -10.03 -15.36
N THR A 58 -4.90 -10.55 -14.33
CA THR A 58 -5.83 -9.80 -13.51
C THR A 58 -5.50 -9.97 -12.02
N ASP A 59 -5.43 -8.86 -11.28
CA ASP A 59 -5.27 -8.87 -9.83
C ASP A 59 -6.55 -9.41 -9.17
N GLU A 60 -6.43 -10.53 -8.46
CA GLU A 60 -7.55 -11.23 -7.80
C GLU A 60 -7.83 -10.69 -6.38
N PHE A 61 -6.95 -9.86 -5.82
CA PHE A 61 -7.08 -9.41 -4.44
C PHE A 61 -8.21 -8.38 -4.24
N PRO A 62 -8.42 -7.39 -5.13
CA PRO A 62 -9.50 -6.40 -4.98
C PRO A 62 -10.89 -7.05 -4.92
N LYS A 63 -11.71 -6.59 -3.98
CA LYS A 63 -13.06 -7.12 -3.74
C LYS A 63 -14.12 -6.18 -4.32
N PHE A 64 -14.52 -6.43 -5.55
CA PHE A 64 -15.50 -5.61 -6.27
C PHE A 64 -16.86 -5.58 -5.58
N GLY A 65 -17.50 -4.43 -5.59
CA GLY A 65 -18.78 -4.21 -4.94
C GLY A 65 -18.70 -4.24 -3.41
N THR A 66 -17.58 -3.81 -2.84
CA THR A 66 -17.42 -3.64 -1.38
C THR A 66 -18.28 -2.48 -0.89
N THR A 67 -19.05 -2.73 0.18
CA THR A 67 -19.95 -1.74 0.81
C THR A 67 -19.77 -1.74 2.32
N MET A 68 -20.15 -0.63 2.98
CA MET A 68 -20.14 -0.52 4.44
C MET A 68 -20.94 -1.65 5.11
N GLU A 69 -22.12 -1.99 4.56
CA GLU A 69 -22.95 -3.09 5.09
C GLU A 69 -22.22 -4.44 5.09
N LYS A 70 -21.41 -4.73 4.07
CA LYS A 70 -20.63 -5.97 3.96
C LYS A 70 -19.49 -6.00 4.96
N VAL A 71 -18.70 -4.92 5.05
CA VAL A 71 -17.52 -4.87 5.92
C VAL A 71 -17.87 -4.79 7.39
N ALA A 72 -18.97 -4.12 7.75
CA ALA A 72 -19.45 -4.03 9.13
C ALA A 72 -19.77 -5.40 9.77
N LYS A 73 -20.11 -6.39 8.96
CA LYS A 73 -20.40 -7.76 9.42
C LYS A 73 -19.15 -8.59 9.76
N LEU A 74 -17.96 -8.10 9.40
CA LEU A 74 -16.72 -8.84 9.61
C LEU A 74 -16.30 -8.82 11.08
N LYS A 75 -15.81 -9.96 11.54
CA LYS A 75 -15.31 -10.12 12.90
C LYS A 75 -13.89 -9.57 13.02
N PRO A 76 -13.50 -9.06 14.20
CA PRO A 76 -12.12 -8.72 14.49
C PRO A 76 -11.17 -9.88 14.24
N ALA A 77 -10.00 -9.59 13.65
CA ALA A 77 -9.03 -10.61 13.24
C ALA A 77 -7.99 -10.95 14.33
N PHE A 78 -7.67 -9.98 15.19
CA PHE A 78 -6.50 -10.10 16.09
C PHE A 78 -6.84 -10.01 17.59
N LYS A 79 -7.92 -9.34 17.96
CA LYS A 79 -8.34 -9.10 19.35
C LYS A 79 -9.83 -9.38 19.46
N LYS A 80 -10.28 -10.07 20.50
CA LYS A 80 -11.70 -10.48 20.63
C LYS A 80 -12.68 -9.32 20.48
N ASP A 81 -12.37 -8.19 21.10
CA ASP A 81 -13.17 -6.96 21.07
C ASP A 81 -12.43 -5.86 20.28
N GLY A 82 -11.63 -6.25 19.29
CA GLY A 82 -10.87 -5.35 18.44
C GLY A 82 -11.70 -4.77 17.29
N ILE A 83 -11.07 -3.89 16.53
CA ILE A 83 -11.68 -3.20 15.39
C ILE A 83 -10.98 -3.45 14.06
N VAL A 84 -9.81 -4.11 14.08
CA VAL A 84 -9.09 -4.49 12.87
C VAL A 84 -9.65 -5.79 12.31
N THR A 85 -10.07 -5.78 11.05
CA THR A 85 -10.68 -6.91 10.35
C THR A 85 -9.93 -7.24 9.06
N ALA A 86 -10.33 -8.32 8.39
CA ALA A 86 -9.79 -8.67 7.08
C ALA A 86 -10.08 -7.62 5.98
N ALA A 87 -11.06 -6.72 6.16
CA ALA A 87 -11.35 -5.66 5.20
C ALA A 87 -10.47 -4.43 5.37
N ASN A 88 -10.09 -4.09 6.61
CA ASN A 88 -9.32 -2.89 6.92
C ASN A 88 -7.83 -3.18 7.24
N ALA A 89 -7.36 -4.35 6.78
CA ALA A 89 -5.97 -4.81 6.80
C ALA A 89 -5.56 -5.25 5.40
N SER A 90 -4.31 -5.02 5.02
CA SER A 90 -3.75 -5.53 3.75
C SER A 90 -3.58 -7.05 3.77
N GLY A 91 -3.55 -7.66 2.60
CA GLY A 91 -3.15 -9.05 2.45
C GLY A 91 -1.64 -9.25 2.61
N ILE A 92 -1.24 -10.49 2.86
CA ILE A 92 0.16 -10.92 2.82
C ILE A 92 0.34 -11.66 1.50
N ASN A 93 0.84 -10.98 0.47
CA ASN A 93 0.98 -11.50 -0.87
C ASN A 93 2.45 -11.76 -1.18
N ASP A 94 2.72 -12.84 -1.92
CA ASP A 94 4.06 -13.11 -2.44
C ASP A 94 4.36 -12.16 -3.60
N ALA A 95 5.56 -11.62 -3.62
CA ALA A 95 6.01 -10.72 -4.68
C ALA A 95 7.52 -10.79 -4.87
N GLY A 96 7.98 -10.40 -6.04
CA GLY A 96 9.38 -10.18 -6.34
C GLY A 96 9.54 -8.88 -7.13
N ALA A 97 10.45 -8.01 -6.68
CA ALA A 97 10.74 -6.76 -7.37
C ALA A 97 12.24 -6.50 -7.44
N ALA A 98 12.68 -5.87 -8.51
CA ALA A 98 14.07 -5.47 -8.68
C ALA A 98 14.16 -4.09 -9.33
N VAL A 99 15.07 -3.28 -8.84
CA VAL A 99 15.41 -1.97 -9.43
C VAL A 99 16.91 -1.84 -9.57
N VAL A 100 17.36 -1.12 -10.59
CA VAL A 100 18.77 -0.77 -10.75
C VAL A 100 18.99 0.65 -10.26
N VAL A 101 19.87 0.82 -9.27
CA VAL A 101 20.25 2.12 -8.72
C VAL A 101 21.71 2.40 -9.07
N MET A 102 21.99 3.59 -9.56
CA MET A 102 23.34 4.02 -9.89
C MET A 102 23.49 5.53 -9.67
N SER A 103 24.74 6.03 -9.69
CA SER A 103 25.00 7.46 -9.67
C SER A 103 24.55 8.10 -11.00
N LYS A 104 24.24 9.42 -10.96
CA LYS A 104 23.93 10.18 -12.16
C LYS A 104 25.07 10.08 -13.19
N ASP A 105 26.31 10.24 -12.74
CA ASP A 105 27.47 10.20 -13.62
C ASP A 105 27.58 8.84 -14.34
N LYS A 106 27.25 7.74 -13.63
CA LYS A 106 27.27 6.39 -14.25
C LYS A 106 26.13 6.21 -15.26
N ALA A 107 24.96 6.78 -14.98
CA ALA A 107 23.85 6.76 -15.93
C ALA A 107 24.21 7.55 -17.21
N ASP A 108 24.82 8.72 -17.04
CA ASP A 108 25.28 9.56 -18.17
C ASP A 108 26.37 8.84 -18.99
N GLU A 109 27.36 8.23 -18.34
CA GLU A 109 28.43 7.42 -19.00
C GLU A 109 27.84 6.30 -19.85
N LEU A 110 26.81 5.62 -19.34
CA LEU A 110 26.15 4.49 -20.03
C LEU A 110 25.06 4.91 -21.02
N GLY A 111 24.75 6.20 -21.12
CA GLY A 111 23.66 6.71 -21.96
C GLY A 111 22.28 6.28 -21.48
N ILE A 112 22.12 5.96 -20.20
CA ILE A 112 20.86 5.49 -19.61
C ILE A 112 20.06 6.70 -19.12
N LYS A 113 18.82 6.82 -19.60
CA LYS A 113 17.87 7.82 -19.07
C LYS A 113 17.27 7.31 -17.76
N PRO A 114 17.48 7.97 -16.62
CA PRO A 114 16.88 7.58 -15.35
C PRO A 114 15.35 7.75 -15.38
N LEU A 115 14.62 6.87 -14.70
CA LEU A 115 13.19 7.01 -14.46
C LEU A 115 12.92 8.14 -13.45
N CYS A 116 13.75 8.21 -12.40
CA CYS A 116 13.67 9.25 -11.37
C CYS A 116 15.04 9.47 -10.71
N THR A 117 15.13 10.49 -9.88
CA THR A 117 16.29 10.76 -9.03
C THR A 117 15.88 10.71 -7.57
N ILE A 118 16.55 9.89 -6.76
CA ILE A 118 16.36 9.86 -5.31
C ILE A 118 16.94 11.14 -4.71
N LYS A 119 16.10 12.04 -4.20
CA LYS A 119 16.54 13.30 -3.57
C LYS A 119 17.02 13.09 -2.15
N SER A 120 16.31 12.29 -1.38
CA SER A 120 16.71 11.91 -0.02
C SER A 120 16.02 10.63 0.42
N TYR A 121 16.51 10.06 1.49
CA TYR A 121 15.89 8.95 2.19
C TYR A 121 16.22 9.03 3.69
N ALA A 122 15.37 8.42 4.52
CA ALA A 122 15.60 8.34 5.95
C ALA A 122 14.90 7.13 6.57
N SER A 123 15.43 6.71 7.70
CA SER A 123 14.81 5.75 8.62
C SER A 123 14.54 6.42 9.97
N ALA A 124 13.54 5.94 10.68
CA ALA A 124 13.26 6.35 12.03
C ALA A 124 12.74 5.17 12.85
N GLY A 125 13.16 5.08 14.11
CA GLY A 125 12.58 4.18 15.08
C GLY A 125 11.39 4.82 15.76
N VAL A 126 10.40 3.99 16.11
CA VAL A 126 9.24 4.34 16.95
C VAL A 126 9.04 3.24 17.98
N ASP A 127 8.14 3.45 18.93
CA ASP A 127 7.74 2.39 19.86
C ASP A 127 7.23 1.18 19.06
N PRO A 128 7.76 -0.04 19.30
CA PRO A 128 7.32 -1.23 18.57
C PRO A 128 5.82 -1.52 18.68
N SER A 129 5.18 -1.10 19.75
CA SER A 129 3.73 -1.30 19.96
C SER A 129 2.86 -0.52 18.97
N ILE A 130 3.41 0.52 18.37
CA ILE A 130 2.77 1.37 17.35
C ILE A 130 3.61 1.49 16.08
N MET A 131 4.30 0.43 15.70
CA MET A 131 5.23 0.43 14.56
C MET A 131 4.65 1.00 13.25
N GLY A 132 3.33 0.90 13.07
CA GLY A 132 2.64 1.40 11.88
C GLY A 132 2.81 2.90 11.61
N VAL A 133 3.13 3.70 12.64
CA VAL A 133 3.37 5.15 12.49
C VAL A 133 4.82 5.50 12.16
N GLY A 134 5.71 4.51 12.02
CA GLY A 134 7.11 4.70 11.63
C GLY A 134 7.35 5.57 10.39
N PRO A 135 6.51 5.50 9.35
CA PRO A 135 6.62 6.38 8.17
C PRO A 135 6.58 7.87 8.50
N VAL A 136 5.84 8.29 9.53
CA VAL A 136 5.70 9.71 9.90
C VAL A 136 7.05 10.35 10.26
N PRO A 137 7.81 9.88 11.27
CA PRO A 137 9.12 10.47 11.57
C PRO A 137 10.16 10.21 10.47
N ALA A 138 10.07 9.11 9.74
CA ALA A 138 10.97 8.84 8.62
C ALA A 138 10.76 9.85 7.48
N THR A 139 9.52 10.13 7.10
CA THR A 139 9.17 11.14 6.08
C THR A 139 9.63 12.54 6.51
N LYS A 140 9.35 12.94 7.77
CA LYS A 140 9.82 14.23 8.30
C LYS A 140 11.34 14.39 8.18
N LYS A 141 12.11 13.34 8.50
CA LYS A 141 13.58 13.34 8.35
C LYS A 141 14.01 13.41 6.88
N ALA A 142 13.36 12.67 5.99
CA ALA A 142 13.69 12.66 4.57
C ALA A 142 13.42 14.04 3.94
N LEU A 143 12.27 14.64 4.21
CA LEU A 143 11.92 15.98 3.73
C LEU A 143 12.90 17.04 4.25
N ALA A 144 13.21 17.01 5.55
CA ALA A 144 14.19 17.94 6.14
C ALA A 144 15.58 17.84 5.49
N LYS A 145 16.06 16.61 5.19
CA LYS A 145 17.33 16.40 4.48
C LYS A 145 17.32 17.00 3.06
N ALA A 146 16.17 16.96 2.38
CA ALA A 146 16.00 17.50 1.04
C ALA A 146 15.72 19.02 1.04
N GLY A 147 15.49 19.64 2.20
CA GLY A 147 15.04 21.04 2.29
C GLY A 147 13.62 21.26 1.79
N LEU A 148 12.78 20.22 1.85
CA LEU A 148 11.41 20.19 1.34
C LEU A 148 10.40 20.06 2.49
N LYS A 149 9.14 20.40 2.17
CA LYS A 149 7.97 20.20 3.02
C LYS A 149 6.98 19.26 2.35
N ILE A 150 5.99 18.78 3.09
CA ILE A 150 4.98 17.86 2.54
C ILE A 150 4.13 18.54 1.46
N GLU A 151 3.92 19.85 1.58
CA GLU A 151 3.16 20.67 0.61
C GLU A 151 3.87 20.81 -0.72
N ASP A 152 5.18 20.54 -0.78
CA ASP A 152 5.98 20.57 -2.02
C ASP A 152 5.85 19.25 -2.83
N MET A 153 5.12 18.26 -2.31
CA MET A 153 4.95 16.96 -2.95
C MET A 153 3.71 16.95 -3.84
N ASP A 154 3.89 16.60 -5.11
CA ASP A 154 2.79 16.43 -6.07
C ASP A 154 2.06 15.09 -5.88
N LEU A 155 2.77 14.08 -5.41
CA LEU A 155 2.26 12.72 -5.21
C LEU A 155 2.89 12.09 -3.98
N VAL A 156 2.08 11.35 -3.22
CA VAL A 156 2.53 10.54 -2.09
C VAL A 156 2.09 9.10 -2.31
N GLU A 157 3.06 8.18 -2.34
CA GLU A 157 2.81 6.74 -2.30
C GLU A 157 2.98 6.25 -0.87
N ALA A 158 1.92 5.71 -0.29
CA ALA A 158 1.92 5.17 1.07
C ALA A 158 1.19 3.83 1.09
N ASN A 159 1.88 2.78 1.58
CA ASN A 159 1.25 1.48 1.71
C ASN A 159 0.13 1.51 2.75
N GLU A 160 -1.05 1.08 2.36
CA GLU A 160 -2.20 0.91 3.23
C GLU A 160 -2.11 -0.44 3.97
N ALA A 161 -1.06 -0.61 4.80
CA ALA A 161 -0.88 -1.86 5.54
C ALA A 161 -2.07 -2.14 6.46
N PHE A 162 -2.60 -1.10 7.10
CA PHE A 162 -3.86 -1.09 7.85
C PHE A 162 -4.53 0.26 7.69
N ALA A 163 -5.85 0.29 7.67
CA ALA A 163 -6.59 1.55 7.68
C ALA A 163 -6.22 2.43 8.89
N ALA A 164 -5.94 1.80 10.04
CA ALA A 164 -5.59 2.50 11.27
C ALA A 164 -4.34 3.38 11.17
N GLN A 165 -3.30 2.93 10.46
CA GLN A 165 -2.08 3.73 10.32
C GLN A 165 -2.16 4.69 9.13
N SER A 166 -3.11 4.50 8.23
CA SER A 166 -3.32 5.39 7.08
C SER A 166 -4.15 6.62 7.44
N LEU A 167 -5.05 6.48 8.42
CA LEU A 167 -5.86 7.57 8.98
C LEU A 167 -5.07 8.42 9.97
#